data_90b93ce9c6a5fc51d73a3be10f4d1fd0
#
_entry.id   90b93ce9c6a5fc51d73a3be10f4d1fd0
#
_cell.length_a   1.000
_cell.length_b   1.000
_cell.length_c   1.000
_cell.angle_alpha   90.00
_cell.angle_beta   90.00
_cell.angle_gamma   90.00
#
_symmetry.space_group_name_H-M   'P 1'
#
loop_
_entity.id
_entity.type
_entity.pdbx_description
1 polymer ?
#
loop_
_entity_poly.entity_id
_entity_poly.type
_entity_poly.pdbx_seq_one_letter_code
_entity_poly.pdbx_strand_id
1 'polypeptide(L)'
;MISKILVPTDGSKAAQKAAMYAVDLAKQLKATVIVLSVIDKRSFTGQTVPAGKTSRHVIEPIEDYLREAAEGYAGEVNKLCDKNEVQSKTVITAGHPVEGIMKEAARAKADLIIIGSHGKSALAAAVLGSVTYGVIHKDTKIPVLIVRR
;
A
#
# COMPACT_ATOMS: atom_id res chain seq x y z
N MET A 1 -22.07 6.55 3.79
CA MET A 1 -22.03 5.28 3.03
C MET A 1 -20.62 5.02 2.51
N ILE A 2 -20.13 3.81 2.68
CA ILE A 2 -18.78 3.45 2.22
C ILE A 2 -18.88 2.94 0.77
N SER A 3 -18.39 3.73 -0.17
CA SER A 3 -18.39 3.40 -1.60
C SER A 3 -17.00 3.23 -2.19
N LYS A 4 -15.96 3.74 -1.52
CA LYS A 4 -14.56 3.62 -1.95
C LYS A 4 -13.67 3.24 -0.78
N ILE A 5 -12.97 2.14 -0.91
CA ILE A 5 -12.06 1.60 0.10
C ILE A 5 -10.63 1.64 -0.45
N LEU A 6 -9.74 2.37 0.21
CA LEU A 6 -8.32 2.39 -0.15
C LEU A 6 -7.58 1.27 0.59
N VAL A 7 -6.84 0.49 -0.16
CA VAL A 7 -6.06 -0.64 0.37
C VAL A 7 -4.61 -0.50 -0.05
N PRO A 8 -3.74 -0.02 0.85
CA PRO A 8 -2.30 -0.03 0.58
C PRO A 8 -1.76 -1.45 0.66
N THR A 9 -0.85 -1.80 -0.22
CA THR A 9 -0.17 -3.09 -0.18
C THR A 9 1.32 -2.96 -0.48
N ASP A 10 2.12 -3.67 0.30
CA ASP A 10 3.56 -3.85 0.09
C ASP A 10 3.91 -5.32 -0.17
N GLY A 11 2.90 -6.15 -0.40
CA GLY A 11 3.06 -7.57 -0.61
C GLY A 11 3.32 -8.39 0.65
N SER A 12 3.35 -7.78 1.83
CA SER A 12 3.51 -8.49 3.09
C SER A 12 2.29 -9.37 3.40
N LYS A 13 2.46 -10.33 4.30
CA LYS A 13 1.35 -11.19 4.74
C LYS A 13 0.23 -10.39 5.41
N ALA A 14 0.58 -9.38 6.19
CA ALA A 14 -0.39 -8.50 6.81
C ALA A 14 -1.17 -7.69 5.76
N ALA A 15 -0.49 -7.19 4.73
CA ALA A 15 -1.15 -6.49 3.63
C ALA A 15 -2.08 -7.42 2.84
N GLN A 16 -1.68 -8.66 2.63
CA GLN A 16 -2.53 -9.66 1.96
C GLN A 16 -3.80 -9.94 2.77
N LYS A 17 -3.68 -10.09 4.08
CA LYS A 17 -4.86 -10.26 4.97
C LYS A 17 -5.77 -9.04 4.92
N ALA A 18 -5.19 -7.85 4.94
CA ALA A 18 -5.95 -6.61 4.85
C ALA A 18 -6.70 -6.54 3.51
N ALA A 19 -6.06 -6.92 2.41
CA ALA A 19 -6.68 -6.96 1.10
C ALA A 19 -7.85 -7.95 1.05
N MET A 20 -7.70 -9.14 1.61
CA MET A 20 -8.78 -10.12 1.69
C MET A 20 -9.98 -9.58 2.46
N TYR A 21 -9.73 -8.95 3.60
CA TYR A 21 -10.77 -8.33 4.41
C TYR A 21 -11.48 -7.20 3.64
N ALA A 22 -10.70 -6.36 2.96
CA ALA A 22 -11.22 -5.24 2.19
C ALA A 22 -12.10 -5.69 1.02
N VAL A 23 -11.68 -6.73 0.29
CA VAL A 23 -12.45 -7.28 -0.83
C VAL A 23 -13.77 -7.88 -0.34
N ASP A 24 -13.73 -8.60 0.78
CA ASP A 24 -14.91 -9.17 1.39
C ASP A 24 -15.91 -8.08 1.81
N LEU A 25 -15.42 -7.04 2.47
CA LEU A 25 -16.24 -5.91 2.86
C LEU A 25 -16.78 -5.14 1.64
N ALA A 26 -15.93 -4.91 0.64
CA ALA A 26 -16.32 -4.22 -0.59
C ALA A 26 -17.42 -4.98 -1.33
N LYS A 27 -17.34 -6.31 -1.35
CA LYS A 27 -18.38 -7.15 -1.94
C LYS A 27 -19.71 -6.95 -1.24
N GLN A 28 -19.72 -6.96 0.08
CA GLN A 28 -20.94 -6.75 0.88
C GLN A 28 -21.54 -5.35 0.70
N LEU A 29 -20.69 -4.34 0.60
CA LEU A 29 -21.10 -2.94 0.52
C LEU A 29 -21.27 -2.44 -0.93
N LYS A 30 -20.94 -3.24 -1.92
CA LYS A 30 -20.89 -2.85 -3.33
C LYS A 30 -19.95 -1.66 -3.55
N ALA A 31 -18.81 -1.66 -2.83
CA ALA A 31 -17.81 -0.61 -2.90
C ALA A 31 -16.74 -0.93 -3.93
N THR A 32 -16.03 0.10 -4.39
CA THR A 32 -14.85 -0.03 -5.24
C THR A 32 -13.60 -0.06 -4.38
N VAL A 33 -12.68 -0.97 -4.67
CA VAL A 33 -11.39 -1.05 -4.01
C VAL A 33 -10.36 -0.26 -4.81
N ILE A 34 -9.67 0.65 -4.12
CA ILE A 34 -8.54 1.38 -4.69
C ILE A 34 -7.27 0.73 -4.13
N VAL A 35 -6.56 0.03 -4.99
CA VAL A 35 -5.33 -0.68 -4.62
C VAL A 35 -4.17 0.27 -4.81
N LEU A 36 -3.44 0.55 -3.74
CA LEU A 36 -2.30 1.46 -3.77
C LEU A 36 -1.03 0.73 -3.37
N SER A 37 0.00 0.85 -4.20
CA SER A 37 1.35 0.44 -3.82
C SER A 37 2.27 1.65 -3.94
N VAL A 38 2.97 1.96 -2.86
CA VAL A 38 3.91 3.08 -2.80
C VAL A 38 5.32 2.52 -2.84
N ILE A 39 6.08 2.92 -3.86
CA ILE A 39 7.50 2.58 -3.98
C ILE A 39 8.26 3.49 -3.02
N ASP A 40 8.77 2.90 -1.95
CA ASP A 40 9.54 3.64 -0.94
C ASP A 40 10.98 3.77 -1.42
N LYS A 41 11.35 4.96 -1.88
CA LYS A 41 12.71 5.25 -2.36
C LYS A 41 13.77 5.09 -1.28
N ARG A 42 13.41 5.13 -0.01
CA ARG A 42 14.35 4.89 1.08
C ARG A 42 14.88 3.46 1.08
N SER A 43 14.16 2.53 0.47
CA SER A 43 14.55 1.11 0.40
C SER A 43 15.85 0.89 -0.36
N PHE A 44 16.26 1.81 -1.24
CA PHE A 44 17.50 1.69 -1.98
C PHE A 44 18.51 2.81 -1.70
N THR A 45 18.14 3.91 -1.07
CA THR A 45 19.09 4.95 -0.64
C THR A 45 19.98 4.49 0.52
N GLY A 46 19.58 3.43 1.23
CA GLY A 46 20.39 2.80 2.27
C GLY A 46 21.39 1.77 1.73
N GLN A 47 21.34 1.42 0.46
CA GLN A 47 22.38 0.60 -0.16
C GLN A 47 23.55 1.51 -0.50
N THR A 48 24.72 1.22 0.10
CA THR A 48 25.96 1.92 -0.17
C THR A 48 26.34 1.77 -1.64
N VAL A 49 25.88 2.70 -2.45
CA VAL A 49 26.46 2.90 -3.77
C VAL A 49 27.75 3.68 -3.52
N PRO A 50 28.92 3.15 -3.94
CA PRO A 50 30.17 3.86 -3.75
C PRO A 50 30.06 5.28 -4.33
N ALA A 51 30.48 6.27 -3.54
CA ALA A 51 30.49 7.66 -3.97
C ALA A 51 31.23 7.78 -5.31
N GLY A 52 30.56 8.34 -6.33
CA GLY A 52 31.11 8.47 -7.69
C GLY A 52 30.55 7.50 -8.73
N LYS A 53 29.75 6.51 -8.35
CA LYS A 53 29.09 5.58 -9.28
C LYS A 53 27.55 5.70 -9.28
N THR A 54 27.01 6.84 -8.93
CA THR A 54 25.61 7.18 -9.16
C THR A 54 25.39 7.44 -10.65
N SER A 55 25.73 6.46 -11.48
CA SER A 55 25.33 6.50 -12.86
C SER A 55 23.88 6.10 -12.95
N ARG A 56 23.12 6.75 -13.81
CA ARG A 56 21.76 6.34 -14.19
C ARG A 56 21.64 4.84 -14.45
N HIS A 57 22.73 4.20 -14.87
CA HIS A 57 22.82 2.78 -15.19
C HIS A 57 22.64 1.83 -13.99
N VAL A 58 22.77 2.31 -12.74
CA VAL A 58 22.58 1.50 -11.54
C VAL A 58 21.24 1.79 -10.89
N ILE A 59 20.74 3.04 -10.98
CA ILE A 59 19.49 3.48 -10.36
C ILE A 59 18.27 3.01 -11.14
N GLU A 60 18.30 3.12 -12.49
CA GLU A 60 17.17 2.73 -13.35
C GLU A 60 16.78 1.25 -13.20
N PRO A 61 17.69 0.27 -13.19
CA PRO A 61 17.31 -1.13 -12.96
C PRO A 61 16.70 -1.39 -11.60
N ILE A 62 17.13 -0.66 -10.56
CA ILE A 62 16.54 -0.78 -9.21
C ILE A 62 15.14 -0.19 -9.18
N GLU A 63 14.94 0.98 -9.79
CA GLU A 63 13.61 1.60 -9.89
C GLU A 63 12.64 0.73 -10.69
N ASP A 64 13.10 0.15 -11.80
CA ASP A 64 12.30 -0.77 -12.61
C ASP A 64 11.93 -2.03 -11.82
N TYR A 65 12.87 -2.59 -11.07
CA TYR A 65 12.62 -3.74 -10.20
C TYR A 65 11.58 -3.42 -9.12
N LEU A 66 11.69 -2.28 -8.46
CA LEU A 66 10.75 -1.88 -7.42
C LEU A 66 9.36 -1.59 -7.99
N ARG A 67 9.30 -1.00 -9.17
CA ARG A 67 8.04 -0.76 -9.88
C ARG A 67 7.37 -2.05 -10.27
N GLU A 68 8.11 -2.97 -10.84
CA GLU A 68 7.61 -4.29 -11.22
C GLU A 68 7.11 -5.07 -10.00
N ALA A 69 7.83 -5.00 -8.88
CA ALA A 69 7.39 -5.60 -7.62
C ALA A 69 6.08 -4.98 -7.14
N ALA A 70 5.98 -3.65 -7.16
CA ALA A 70 4.76 -2.94 -6.76
C ALA A 70 3.57 -3.30 -7.65
N GLU A 71 3.78 -3.38 -8.96
CA GLU A 71 2.75 -3.83 -9.91
C GLU A 71 2.32 -5.27 -9.63
N GLY A 72 3.25 -6.13 -9.25
CA GLY A 72 2.96 -7.51 -8.85
C GLY A 72 2.08 -7.59 -7.61
N TYR A 73 2.41 -6.81 -6.58
CA TYR A 73 1.61 -6.77 -5.35
C TYR A 73 0.20 -6.26 -5.61
N ALA A 74 0.08 -5.17 -6.35
CA ALA A 74 -1.21 -4.61 -6.72
C ALA A 74 -2.01 -5.57 -7.61
N GLY A 75 -1.33 -6.24 -8.54
CA GLY A 75 -1.93 -7.22 -9.44
C GLY A 75 -2.56 -8.41 -8.70
N GLU A 76 -1.94 -8.87 -7.61
CA GLU A 76 -2.50 -9.93 -6.78
C GLU A 76 -3.82 -9.51 -6.13
N VAL A 77 -3.89 -8.27 -5.65
CA VAL A 77 -5.13 -7.73 -5.07
C VAL A 77 -6.20 -7.55 -6.14
N ASN A 78 -5.82 -7.08 -7.34
CA ASN A 78 -6.75 -6.95 -8.46
C ASN A 78 -7.35 -8.30 -8.86
N LYS A 79 -6.54 -9.35 -8.90
CA LYS A 79 -7.03 -10.72 -9.19
C LYS A 79 -8.03 -11.16 -8.12
N LEU A 80 -7.76 -10.84 -6.87
CA LEU A 80 -8.67 -11.16 -5.77
C LEU A 80 -10.00 -10.41 -5.92
N CYS A 81 -9.95 -9.13 -6.33
CA CYS A 81 -11.15 -8.35 -6.63
C CYS A 81 -11.94 -8.96 -7.78
N ASP A 82 -11.28 -9.28 -8.89
CA ASP A 82 -11.91 -9.87 -10.07
C ASP A 82 -12.60 -11.18 -9.74
N LYS A 83 -11.92 -12.05 -8.99
CA LYS A 83 -12.47 -13.33 -8.54
C LYS A 83 -13.74 -13.17 -7.71
N ASN A 84 -13.85 -12.07 -6.98
CA ASN A 84 -14.99 -11.79 -6.11
C ASN A 84 -16.01 -10.82 -6.74
N GLU A 85 -15.82 -10.47 -8.01
CA GLU A 85 -16.68 -9.54 -8.73
C GLU A 85 -16.74 -8.15 -8.08
N VAL A 86 -15.61 -7.70 -7.52
CA VAL A 86 -15.43 -6.39 -6.91
C VAL A 86 -14.67 -5.49 -7.88
N GLN A 87 -15.21 -4.30 -8.12
CA GLN A 87 -14.51 -3.31 -8.95
C GLN A 87 -13.26 -2.80 -8.24
N SER A 88 -12.19 -2.66 -8.98
CA SER A 88 -10.94 -2.15 -8.43
C SER A 88 -10.23 -1.18 -9.38
N LYS A 89 -9.45 -0.29 -8.80
CA LYS A 89 -8.54 0.61 -9.50
C LYS A 89 -7.16 0.46 -8.88
N THR A 90 -6.14 0.49 -9.70
CA THR A 90 -4.74 0.38 -9.24
C THR A 90 -4.04 1.72 -9.37
N VAL A 91 -3.33 2.10 -8.31
CA VAL A 91 -2.48 3.28 -8.28
C VAL A 91 -1.11 2.87 -7.76
N ILE A 92 -0.08 3.22 -8.51
CA ILE A 92 1.31 3.00 -8.11
C ILE A 92 2.00 4.34 -8.07
N THR A 93 2.55 4.69 -6.92
CA THR A 93 3.26 5.96 -6.70
C THR A 93 4.63 5.69 -6.10
N ALA A 94 5.48 6.69 -6.09
CA ALA A 94 6.79 6.63 -5.46
C ALA A 94 6.91 7.75 -4.43
N GLY A 95 7.56 7.49 -3.32
CA GLY A 95 7.78 8.46 -2.28
C GLY A 95 7.67 7.87 -0.88
N HIS A 96 7.28 8.69 0.07
CA HIS A 96 7.05 8.26 1.45
C HIS A 96 5.69 7.54 1.55
N PRO A 97 5.63 6.32 2.09
CA PRO A 97 4.38 5.54 2.12
C PRO A 97 3.23 6.24 2.83
N VAL A 98 3.45 6.82 4.00
CA VAL A 98 2.39 7.50 4.76
C VAL A 98 1.80 8.65 3.96
N GLU A 99 2.65 9.49 3.37
CA GLU A 99 2.23 10.62 2.55
C GLU A 99 1.49 10.16 1.30
N GLY A 100 2.00 9.11 0.65
CA GLY A 100 1.37 8.53 -0.53
C GLY A 100 -0.03 8.01 -0.24
N ILE A 101 -0.20 7.31 0.88
CA ILE A 101 -1.50 6.79 1.31
C ILE A 101 -2.48 7.94 1.56
N MET A 102 -2.07 8.93 2.33
CA MET A 102 -2.95 10.04 2.68
C MET A 102 -3.32 10.89 1.47
N LYS A 103 -2.36 11.15 0.60
CA LYS A 103 -2.57 11.90 -0.64
C LYS A 103 -3.56 11.19 -1.56
N GLU A 104 -3.39 9.89 -1.75
CA GLU A 104 -4.29 9.11 -2.62
C GLU A 104 -5.67 8.97 -2.00
N ALA A 105 -5.77 8.78 -0.69
CA ALA A 105 -7.04 8.72 0.01
C ALA A 105 -7.86 10.00 -0.21
N ALA A 106 -7.21 11.16 -0.13
CA ALA A 106 -7.85 12.45 -0.38
C ALA A 106 -8.21 12.62 -1.87
N ARG A 107 -7.28 12.31 -2.78
CA ARG A 107 -7.49 12.44 -4.22
C ARG A 107 -8.64 11.58 -4.72
N ALA A 108 -8.70 10.34 -4.28
CA ALA A 108 -9.73 9.40 -4.68
C ALA A 108 -11.04 9.58 -3.90
N LYS A 109 -11.06 10.42 -2.89
CA LYS A 109 -12.18 10.59 -1.96
C LYS A 109 -12.58 9.25 -1.32
N ALA A 110 -11.59 8.55 -0.78
CA ALA A 110 -11.82 7.29 -0.10
C ALA A 110 -12.66 7.50 1.16
N ASP A 111 -13.59 6.59 1.39
CA ASP A 111 -14.45 6.61 2.57
C ASP A 111 -13.87 5.83 3.74
N LEU A 112 -12.92 4.93 3.44
CA LEU A 112 -12.29 4.05 4.41
C LEU A 112 -10.91 3.65 3.91
N ILE A 113 -9.95 3.58 4.80
CA ILE A 113 -8.65 2.96 4.55
C ILE A 113 -8.60 1.64 5.31
N ILE A 114 -8.27 0.54 4.64
CA ILE A 114 -8.04 -0.76 5.29
C ILE A 114 -6.58 -1.12 5.11
N ILE A 115 -5.87 -1.26 6.21
CA ILE A 115 -4.42 -1.44 6.23
C ILE A 115 -4.03 -2.58 7.17
N GLY A 116 -2.98 -3.31 6.83
CA GLY A 116 -2.41 -4.31 7.73
C GLY A 116 -1.70 -3.66 8.92
N SER A 117 -1.65 -4.37 10.03
CA SER A 117 -0.99 -3.84 11.24
C SER A 117 0.51 -3.67 11.09
N HIS A 118 1.13 -4.44 10.18
CA HIS A 118 2.59 -4.45 9.97
C HIS A 118 2.91 -4.55 8.48
N GLY A 119 4.08 -4.05 8.09
CA GLY A 119 4.65 -4.25 6.76
C GLY A 119 5.84 -5.21 6.79
N LYS A 120 6.59 -5.25 5.69
CA LYS A 120 7.75 -6.14 5.52
C LYS A 120 8.89 -5.86 6.49
N SER A 121 9.07 -4.60 6.89
CA SER A 121 10.17 -4.18 7.74
C SER A 121 9.82 -4.14 9.23
N ALA A 122 8.67 -4.67 9.63
CA ALA A 122 8.22 -4.63 11.00
C ALA A 122 9.06 -5.54 11.90
N LEU A 123 9.48 -5.01 13.04
CA LEU A 123 10.07 -5.81 14.11
C LEU A 123 8.99 -6.68 14.74
N ALA A 124 9.33 -7.92 15.06
CA ALA A 124 8.37 -8.89 15.62
C ALA A 124 7.73 -8.40 16.95
N ALA A 125 8.44 -7.58 17.70
CA ALA A 125 7.98 -7.03 18.98
C ALA A 125 7.11 -5.77 18.84
N ALA A 126 7.01 -5.19 17.63
CA ALA A 126 6.23 -3.97 17.43
C ALA A 126 4.72 -4.28 17.47
N VAL A 127 3.95 -3.45 18.15
CA VAL A 127 2.49 -3.54 18.19
C VAL A 127 1.90 -3.11 16.85
N LEU A 128 2.46 -2.06 16.25
CA LEU A 128 2.08 -1.56 14.92
C LEU A 128 3.33 -1.29 14.09
N GLY A 129 3.23 -1.48 12.78
CA GLY A 129 4.25 -1.06 11.83
C GLY A 129 4.32 0.46 11.72
N SER A 130 5.46 0.97 11.24
CA SER A 130 5.72 2.41 11.14
C SER A 130 4.75 3.13 10.20
N VAL A 131 4.39 2.50 9.08
CA VAL A 131 3.45 3.08 8.12
C VAL A 131 2.05 3.17 8.71
N THR A 132 1.58 2.08 9.34
CA THR A 132 0.27 2.06 10.00
C THR A 132 0.20 3.09 11.11
N TYR A 133 1.22 3.16 11.95
CA TYR A 133 1.33 4.18 12.99
C TYR A 133 1.26 5.59 12.40
N GLY A 134 2.01 5.84 11.33
CA GLY A 134 2.02 7.15 10.68
C GLY A 134 0.65 7.53 10.11
N VAL A 135 -0.05 6.58 9.50
CA VAL A 135 -1.38 6.82 8.92
C VAL A 135 -2.40 7.21 9.98
N ILE A 136 -2.45 6.46 11.09
CA ILE A 136 -3.43 6.74 12.16
C ILE A 136 -3.16 8.03 12.92
N HIS A 137 -1.94 8.57 12.82
CA HIS A 137 -1.56 9.83 13.47
C HIS A 137 -1.75 11.05 12.57
N LYS A 138 -2.17 10.86 11.32
CA LYS A 138 -2.48 11.99 10.42
C LYS A 138 -3.84 12.58 10.76
N ASP A 139 -3.89 13.90 10.70
CA ASP A 139 -5.14 14.64 10.88
C ASP A 139 -6.01 14.47 9.64
N THR A 140 -6.89 13.50 9.69
CA THR A 140 -7.82 13.19 8.62
C THR A 140 -9.16 12.73 9.19
N LYS A 141 -10.22 12.96 8.44
CA LYS A 141 -11.56 12.48 8.78
C LYS A 141 -11.84 11.09 8.22
N ILE A 142 -10.91 10.51 7.46
CA ILE A 142 -11.11 9.20 6.84
C ILE A 142 -10.87 8.11 7.88
N PRO A 143 -11.86 7.25 8.17
CA PRO A 143 -11.66 6.13 9.09
C PRO A 143 -10.59 5.17 8.59
N VAL A 144 -9.86 4.58 9.52
CA VAL A 144 -8.83 3.58 9.24
C VAL A 144 -9.15 2.30 9.98
N LEU A 145 -9.29 1.22 9.24
CA LEU A 145 -9.48 -0.12 9.79
C LEU A 145 -8.17 -0.87 9.69
N ILE A 146 -7.68 -1.34 10.83
CA ILE A 146 -6.41 -2.07 10.92
C ILE A 146 -6.70 -3.56 11.03
N VAL A 147 -6.16 -4.32 10.10
CA VAL A 147 -6.29 -5.78 10.10
C VAL A 147 -5.05 -6.37 10.76
N ARG A 148 -5.25 -7.07 11.87
CA ARG A 148 -4.17 -7.69 12.63
C ARG A 148 -3.63 -8.93 11.92
N ARG A 149 -2.38 -9.27 12.26
CA ARG A 149 -1.74 -10.50 11.77
C ARG A 149 -2.53 -11.74 12.12
#